data_071060b272111364760b4d1d744e159d
#
_entry.id   071060b272111364760b4d1d744e159d
#
_cell.length_a   1.000
_cell.length_b   1.000
_cell.length_c   1.000
_cell.angle_alpha   90.00
_cell.angle_beta   90.00
_cell.angle_gamma   90.00
#
_symmetry.space_group_name_H-M   'P 1'
#
loop_
_entity.id
_entity.type
_entity.pdbx_description
1 polymer ?
#
loop_
_entity_poly.entity_id
_entity_poly.type
_entity_poly.pdbx_seq_one_letter_code
_entity_poly.pdbx_strand_id
1 'polypeptide(L)'
;MRTKISVLAAAVLMFSFASPAFSETCIAPEVMADGRKAELYFAFANCYTVKVRTRVKYPFEDARGSYSGAGFLIDRSLGWIATNAHVSSRNPESLEVAFKGKKFIDASLHYVDYLLDLAILKVSPEKIPKWGISATLACSDEPVVGSAVGAYGHPYSLSYSGTRGIVSGKRYRHGRRWIQTDAPINKGNSGGPLISLNTGEVIGINSATYSKKTSEGLGFAVPMYHACTLIRLLEREIDPSPSYIPISFAFDRDASVSDLYVAIVYRKQPVHWPLKVGDRVIALADDPEVEFENQGDLVHALRGKRNKVGLLIERSGKRETVFVDSKPRPKLITRVGLHVSGIVIGRQPLKDDELLNPDGLLTVYDVASASIGSQAGVASYNHLVSVDGRSFKDVDDLCGYLKKAEAKKEKVKMVTRIDKYEYRAQSKYGLHLMKPKNVKLVGPEAPENCGNGNMEADGEKEGAVISSARLW
;
A
#
# COMPACT_ATOMS: atom_id res chain seq x y z
N MET A 1 9.40 -76.64 52.15
CA MET A 1 8.57 -75.37 52.17
C MET A 1 8.90 -74.60 50.90
N ARG A 2 8.08 -74.64 49.86
CA ARG A 2 8.23 -73.90 48.63
C ARG A 2 7.09 -72.85 48.59
N THR A 3 7.47 -71.55 48.70
CA THR A 3 6.58 -70.46 48.68
C THR A 3 6.30 -70.08 47.21
N LYS A 4 5.06 -70.11 46.76
CA LYS A 4 4.61 -69.66 45.45
C LYS A 4 4.42 -68.14 45.46
N ILE A 5 5.14 -67.42 44.62
CA ILE A 5 4.95 -66.03 44.37
C ILE A 5 3.98 -65.92 43.17
N SER A 6 2.79 -65.38 43.44
CA SER A 6 1.79 -65.05 42.41
C SER A 6 2.13 -63.67 41.82
N VAL A 7 2.41 -63.63 40.49
CA VAL A 7 2.59 -62.39 39.75
C VAL A 7 1.21 -61.89 39.31
N LEU A 8 0.78 -60.75 39.88
CA LEU A 8 -0.42 -60.05 39.43
C LEU A 8 -0.09 -59.21 38.21
N ALA A 9 -0.64 -59.57 37.06
CA ALA A 9 -0.52 -58.77 35.83
C ALA A 9 -1.45 -57.59 35.89
N ALA A 10 -0.92 -56.35 36.05
CA ALA A 10 -1.67 -55.15 35.95
C ALA A 10 -1.90 -54.78 34.45
N ALA A 11 -3.13 -54.90 34.00
CA ALA A 11 -3.53 -54.43 32.67
C ALA A 11 -3.59 -52.87 32.68
N VAL A 12 -2.60 -52.25 32.00
CA VAL A 12 -2.60 -50.83 31.74
C VAL A 12 -3.60 -50.52 30.59
N LEU A 13 -4.78 -50.07 30.96
CA LEU A 13 -5.73 -49.48 29.98
C LEU A 13 -5.13 -48.19 29.46
N MET A 14 -4.59 -48.19 28.24
CA MET A 14 -4.26 -46.97 27.48
C MET A 14 -5.57 -46.33 27.05
N PHE A 15 -6.01 -45.31 27.78
CA PHE A 15 -7.02 -44.37 27.30
C PHE A 15 -6.33 -43.55 26.19
N SER A 16 -6.62 -43.90 24.95
CA SER A 16 -6.38 -42.99 23.80
C SER A 16 -7.30 -41.78 23.98
N PHE A 17 -6.74 -40.70 24.51
CA PHE A 17 -7.37 -39.39 24.39
C PHE A 17 -7.32 -39.02 22.92
N ALA A 18 -8.39 -39.36 22.18
CA ALA A 18 -8.64 -38.76 20.89
C ALA A 18 -8.82 -37.26 21.18
N SER A 19 -7.83 -36.45 20.78
CA SER A 19 -7.98 -34.99 20.74
C SER A 19 -9.26 -34.71 19.96
N PRO A 20 -10.20 -33.92 20.50
CA PRO A 20 -11.40 -33.59 19.74
C PRO A 20 -10.94 -32.95 18.43
N ALA A 21 -11.25 -33.59 17.32
CA ALA A 21 -11.10 -32.99 16.00
C ALA A 21 -11.89 -31.69 16.07
N PHE A 22 -11.17 -30.54 16.04
CA PHE A 22 -11.82 -29.24 15.94
C PHE A 22 -12.73 -29.33 14.72
N SER A 23 -14.03 -29.29 14.97
CA SER A 23 -15.04 -29.25 13.92
C SER A 23 -14.66 -28.12 12.96
N GLU A 24 -14.36 -28.43 11.69
CA GLU A 24 -14.02 -27.45 10.64
C GLU A 24 -15.25 -26.62 10.24
N THR A 25 -16.31 -26.58 11.03
CA THR A 25 -17.54 -25.84 10.77
C THR A 25 -17.46 -24.47 11.43
N CYS A 26 -17.36 -23.45 10.60
CA CYS A 26 -17.52 -22.06 11.02
C CYS A 26 -19.00 -21.78 11.22
N ILE A 27 -19.45 -21.79 12.48
CA ILE A 27 -20.85 -21.49 12.86
C ILE A 27 -20.94 -20.00 13.17
N ALA A 28 -21.90 -19.31 12.56
CA ALA A 28 -22.14 -17.89 12.82
C ALA A 28 -22.51 -17.64 14.28
N PRO A 29 -22.03 -16.56 14.93
CA PRO A 29 -22.25 -16.25 16.33
C PRO A 29 -23.71 -16.07 16.76
N GLU A 30 -24.61 -15.84 15.81
CA GLU A 30 -26.05 -15.65 16.05
C GLU A 30 -26.73 -16.85 16.74
N VAL A 31 -26.12 -18.04 16.67
CA VAL A 31 -26.68 -19.27 17.20
C VAL A 31 -26.38 -19.50 18.71
N MET A 32 -25.49 -18.66 19.30
CA MET A 32 -25.05 -18.90 20.69
C MET A 32 -25.41 -17.75 21.63
N ALA A 33 -26.51 -17.95 22.40
CA ALA A 33 -27.11 -16.94 23.26
C ALA A 33 -26.50 -16.85 24.68
N ASP A 34 -25.23 -17.24 24.92
CA ASP A 34 -24.73 -17.50 26.28
C ASP A 34 -23.78 -16.47 26.91
N GLY A 35 -23.78 -15.23 26.44
CA GLY A 35 -22.98 -14.14 27.04
C GLY A 35 -21.48 -14.12 26.70
N ARG A 36 -20.92 -15.15 26.03
CA ARG A 36 -19.52 -15.25 25.60
C ARG A 36 -19.27 -14.68 24.17
N LYS A 37 -19.97 -13.62 23.78
CA LYS A 37 -19.93 -13.05 22.42
C LYS A 37 -18.53 -12.75 21.92
N ALA A 38 -17.67 -12.16 22.75
CA ALA A 38 -16.33 -11.78 22.33
C ALA A 38 -15.44 -12.98 21.98
N GLU A 39 -15.54 -14.07 22.73
CA GLU A 39 -14.79 -15.32 22.49
C GLU A 39 -15.23 -15.96 21.17
N LEU A 40 -16.55 -15.93 20.92
CA LEU A 40 -17.15 -16.44 19.70
C LEU A 40 -16.69 -15.63 18.47
N TYR A 41 -16.61 -14.30 18.57
CA TYR A 41 -16.14 -13.46 17.48
C TYR A 41 -14.67 -13.74 17.13
N PHE A 42 -13.80 -13.99 18.13
CA PHE A 42 -12.44 -14.43 17.87
C PHE A 42 -12.36 -15.83 17.25
N ALA A 43 -13.21 -16.77 17.74
CA ALA A 43 -13.31 -18.09 17.14
C ALA A 43 -13.76 -18.00 15.68
N PHE A 44 -14.75 -17.15 15.39
CA PHE A 44 -15.26 -16.90 14.05
C PHE A 44 -14.25 -16.20 13.14
N ALA A 45 -13.40 -15.29 13.67
CA ALA A 45 -12.35 -14.64 12.94
C ALA A 45 -11.33 -15.61 12.31
N ASN A 46 -11.17 -16.81 12.87
CA ASN A 46 -10.36 -17.86 12.26
C ASN A 46 -10.84 -18.27 10.87
N CYS A 47 -12.13 -18.08 10.59
CA CYS A 47 -12.78 -18.56 9.37
C CYS A 47 -12.52 -17.67 8.16
N TYR A 48 -12.14 -16.44 8.40
CA TYR A 48 -11.83 -15.48 7.35
C TYR A 48 -10.43 -14.89 7.41
N THR A 49 -9.74 -14.97 8.57
CA THR A 49 -8.38 -14.42 8.70
C THR A 49 -7.34 -15.34 8.08
N VAL A 50 -6.39 -14.75 7.37
CA VAL A 50 -5.29 -15.45 6.71
C VAL A 50 -3.94 -14.89 7.12
N LYS A 51 -2.90 -15.71 7.04
CA LYS A 51 -1.52 -15.24 7.01
C LYS A 51 -1.20 -14.71 5.63
N VAL A 52 -0.45 -13.62 5.56
CA VAL A 52 0.08 -13.07 4.32
C VAL A 52 1.60 -13.15 4.36
N ARG A 53 2.21 -13.61 3.27
CA ARG A 53 3.66 -13.62 3.07
C ARG A 53 3.98 -13.00 1.74
N THR A 54 4.87 -12.00 1.75
CA THR A 54 5.28 -11.24 0.59
C THR A 54 6.79 -11.26 0.46
N ARG A 55 7.30 -11.44 -0.75
CA ARG A 55 8.71 -11.30 -1.08
C ARG A 55 8.88 -10.19 -2.10
N VAL A 56 9.80 -9.26 -1.83
CA VAL A 56 10.11 -8.12 -2.70
C VAL A 56 11.56 -8.23 -3.16
N LYS A 57 11.74 -8.40 -4.45
CA LYS A 57 13.06 -8.50 -5.08
C LYS A 57 13.47 -7.21 -5.79
N TYR A 58 12.51 -6.55 -6.40
CA TYR A 58 12.71 -5.32 -7.17
C TYR A 58 11.81 -4.22 -6.58
N PRO A 59 12.20 -3.61 -5.45
CA PRO A 59 11.35 -2.63 -4.79
C PRO A 59 11.24 -1.34 -5.59
N PHE A 60 10.07 -0.72 -5.54
CA PHE A 60 9.89 0.66 -5.96
C PHE A 60 10.15 1.59 -4.78
N GLU A 61 9.19 2.00 -3.98
CA GLU A 61 9.45 2.81 -2.77
C GLU A 61 9.45 1.99 -1.48
N ASP A 62 9.36 0.68 -1.58
CA ASP A 62 9.46 -0.25 -0.45
C ASP A 62 10.93 -0.63 -0.19
N ALA A 63 11.17 -1.48 0.79
CA ALA A 63 12.49 -2.09 0.96
C ALA A 63 12.52 -3.50 0.35
N ARG A 64 13.68 -3.94 -0.11
CA ARG A 64 13.92 -5.32 -0.52
C ARG A 64 13.82 -6.24 0.69
N GLY A 65 13.18 -7.40 0.53
CA GLY A 65 13.11 -8.36 1.62
C GLY A 65 11.86 -9.24 1.58
N SER A 66 11.61 -9.88 2.71
CA SER A 66 10.42 -10.68 2.96
C SER A 66 9.60 -10.06 4.09
N TYR A 67 8.31 -9.96 3.86
CA TYR A 67 7.36 -9.39 4.79
C TYR A 67 6.33 -10.44 5.17
N SER A 68 5.76 -10.31 6.36
CA SER A 68 4.66 -11.13 6.79
C SER A 68 3.66 -10.28 7.58
N GLY A 69 2.39 -10.61 7.45
CA GLY A 69 1.30 -9.96 8.15
C GLY A 69 0.06 -10.84 8.14
N ALA A 70 -1.05 -10.21 8.35
CA ALA A 70 -2.37 -10.82 8.28
C ALA A 70 -3.17 -10.24 7.12
N GLY A 71 -4.27 -10.88 6.79
CA GLY A 71 -5.32 -10.42 5.90
C GLY A 71 -6.63 -11.10 6.29
N PHE A 72 -7.71 -10.74 5.63
CA PHE A 72 -8.99 -11.42 5.84
C PHE A 72 -9.81 -11.44 4.56
N LEU A 73 -10.55 -12.54 4.38
CA LEU A 73 -11.40 -12.78 3.23
C LEU A 73 -12.60 -11.84 3.28
N ILE A 74 -12.73 -10.96 2.28
CA ILE A 74 -13.83 -10.00 2.17
C ILE A 74 -14.90 -10.46 1.18
N ASP A 75 -14.50 -11.20 0.15
CA ASP A 75 -15.42 -11.83 -0.80
C ASP A 75 -14.90 -13.20 -1.22
N ARG A 76 -15.64 -14.25 -0.82
CA ARG A 76 -15.31 -15.64 -1.15
C ARG A 76 -15.47 -15.94 -2.64
N SER A 77 -16.50 -15.37 -3.26
CA SER A 77 -16.84 -15.67 -4.66
C SER A 77 -15.81 -15.10 -5.63
N LEU A 78 -15.28 -13.93 -5.31
CA LEU A 78 -14.22 -13.26 -6.07
C LEU A 78 -12.81 -13.68 -5.61
N GLY A 79 -12.71 -14.36 -4.45
CA GLY A 79 -11.43 -14.71 -3.83
C GLY A 79 -10.66 -13.50 -3.30
N TRP A 80 -11.36 -12.44 -2.89
CA TRP A 80 -10.74 -11.19 -2.44
C TRP A 80 -10.40 -11.21 -0.96
N ILE A 81 -9.17 -10.79 -0.67
CA ILE A 81 -8.62 -10.70 0.67
C ILE A 81 -8.12 -9.27 0.89
N ALA A 82 -8.59 -8.62 1.96
CA ALA A 82 -8.08 -7.32 2.37
C ALA A 82 -6.83 -7.49 3.24
N THR A 83 -5.85 -6.59 3.06
CA THR A 83 -4.66 -6.46 3.89
C THR A 83 -4.12 -5.03 3.81
N ASN A 84 -3.02 -4.72 4.49
CA ASN A 84 -2.36 -3.42 4.31
C ASN A 84 -1.48 -3.37 3.05
N ALA A 85 -1.37 -2.18 2.48
CA ALA A 85 -0.47 -1.91 1.36
C ALA A 85 1.00 -2.18 1.72
N HIS A 86 1.43 -1.82 2.95
CA HIS A 86 2.79 -2.08 3.40
C HIS A 86 3.10 -3.58 3.64
N VAL A 87 2.07 -4.43 3.81
CA VAL A 87 2.20 -5.90 3.92
C VAL A 87 2.33 -6.53 2.54
N SER A 88 1.52 -6.10 1.57
CA SER A 88 1.55 -6.63 0.19
C SER A 88 2.72 -6.12 -0.63
N SER A 89 3.30 -4.96 -0.28
CA SER A 89 4.20 -4.18 -1.14
C SER A 89 3.53 -3.68 -2.43
N ARG A 90 4.22 -2.81 -3.15
CA ARG A 90 3.79 -2.26 -4.46
C ARG A 90 4.22 -3.13 -5.62
N ASN A 91 5.30 -3.90 -5.42
CA ASN A 91 5.89 -4.76 -6.44
C ASN A 91 6.35 -6.07 -5.83
N PRO A 92 5.41 -6.95 -5.39
CA PRO A 92 5.77 -8.26 -4.87
C PRO A 92 6.31 -9.16 -5.99
N GLU A 93 7.43 -9.87 -5.73
CA GLU A 93 7.91 -10.98 -6.58
C GLU A 93 7.05 -12.23 -6.34
N SER A 94 6.67 -12.46 -5.09
CA SER A 94 5.71 -13.51 -4.71
C SER A 94 4.82 -13.02 -3.58
N LEU A 95 3.58 -13.44 -3.64
CA LEU A 95 2.55 -13.13 -2.66
C LEU A 95 1.75 -14.39 -2.40
N GLU A 96 1.66 -14.78 -1.13
CA GLU A 96 1.05 -16.02 -0.72
C GLU A 96 0.19 -15.81 0.51
N VAL A 97 -0.88 -16.55 0.63
CA VAL A 97 -1.76 -16.54 1.81
C VAL A 97 -1.98 -17.94 2.34
N ALA A 98 -2.20 -18.05 3.65
CA ALA A 98 -2.56 -19.32 4.27
C ALA A 98 -3.75 -19.15 5.21
N PHE A 99 -4.80 -19.94 5.00
CA PHE A 99 -5.90 -20.12 5.94
C PHE A 99 -5.46 -20.99 7.12
N LYS A 100 -6.21 -20.93 8.24
CA LYS A 100 -5.89 -21.68 9.45
C LYS A 100 -5.74 -23.18 9.17
N GLY A 101 -4.62 -23.75 9.58
CA GLY A 101 -4.33 -25.18 9.36
C GLY A 101 -4.08 -25.60 7.91
N LYS A 102 -4.02 -24.66 6.95
CA LYS A 102 -3.74 -24.95 5.54
C LYS A 102 -2.35 -24.47 5.13
N LYS A 103 -1.84 -25.01 4.03
CA LYS A 103 -0.60 -24.56 3.39
C LYS A 103 -0.79 -23.19 2.72
N PHE A 104 0.32 -22.51 2.46
CA PHE A 104 0.31 -21.30 1.65
C PHE A 104 -0.15 -21.62 0.22
N ILE A 105 -0.97 -20.74 -0.33
CA ILE A 105 -1.43 -20.72 -1.72
C ILE A 105 -1.03 -19.38 -2.34
N ASP A 106 -0.75 -19.40 -3.65
CA ASP A 106 -0.41 -18.20 -4.39
C ASP A 106 -1.58 -17.20 -4.39
N ALA A 107 -1.24 -15.94 -4.25
CA ALA A 107 -2.12 -14.81 -4.39
C ALA A 107 -1.54 -13.79 -5.36
N SER A 108 -2.37 -13.02 -6.00
CA SER A 108 -1.97 -11.88 -6.82
C SER A 108 -2.41 -10.57 -6.17
N LEU A 109 -1.70 -9.49 -6.46
CA LEU A 109 -2.07 -8.14 -6.06
C LEU A 109 -3.14 -7.64 -7.04
N HIS A 110 -4.39 -7.52 -6.57
CA HIS A 110 -5.50 -7.03 -7.39
C HIS A 110 -5.60 -5.50 -7.37
N TYR A 111 -5.38 -4.89 -6.20
CA TYR A 111 -5.39 -3.44 -6.03
C TYR A 111 -4.52 -3.04 -4.84
N VAL A 112 -3.90 -1.86 -4.91
CA VAL A 112 -3.13 -1.30 -3.80
C VAL A 112 -3.31 0.21 -3.71
N ASP A 113 -3.57 0.70 -2.50
CA ASP A 113 -3.72 2.11 -2.17
C ASP A 113 -2.83 2.49 -0.98
N TYR A 114 -1.77 3.23 -1.25
CA TYR A 114 -0.85 3.68 -0.21
C TYR A 114 -1.36 4.87 0.59
N LEU A 115 -2.30 5.65 0.03
CA LEU A 115 -2.92 6.74 0.78
C LEU A 115 -3.80 6.20 1.90
N LEU A 116 -4.46 5.06 1.68
CA LEU A 116 -5.29 4.41 2.69
C LEU A 116 -4.54 3.29 3.44
N ASP A 117 -3.35 2.89 2.98
CA ASP A 117 -2.65 1.69 3.44
C ASP A 117 -3.51 0.41 3.29
N LEU A 118 -4.19 0.29 2.17
CA LEU A 118 -5.08 -0.83 1.82
C LEU A 118 -4.54 -1.57 0.60
N ALA A 119 -4.58 -2.89 0.63
CA ALA A 119 -4.42 -3.74 -0.55
C ALA A 119 -5.53 -4.80 -0.61
N ILE A 120 -5.95 -5.10 -1.83
CA ILE A 120 -6.83 -6.23 -2.13
C ILE A 120 -6.00 -7.27 -2.88
N LEU A 121 -5.92 -8.45 -2.28
CA LEU A 121 -5.29 -9.62 -2.88
C LEU A 121 -6.36 -10.49 -3.51
N LYS A 122 -5.99 -11.26 -4.53
CA LYS A 122 -6.89 -12.22 -5.19
C LYS A 122 -6.28 -13.62 -5.13
N VAL A 123 -7.07 -14.57 -4.69
CA VAL A 123 -6.79 -16.01 -4.74
C VAL A 123 -7.84 -16.69 -5.59
N SER A 124 -7.52 -17.85 -6.13
CA SER A 124 -8.48 -18.72 -6.80
C SER A 124 -9.55 -19.19 -5.81
N PRO A 125 -10.86 -18.93 -6.04
CA PRO A 125 -11.94 -19.25 -5.11
C PRO A 125 -12.00 -20.73 -4.72
N GLU A 126 -11.64 -21.64 -5.64
CA GLU A 126 -11.59 -23.08 -5.41
C GLU A 126 -10.48 -23.52 -4.43
N LYS A 127 -9.45 -22.68 -4.23
CA LYS A 127 -8.39 -22.91 -3.25
C LYS A 127 -8.78 -22.48 -1.83
N ILE A 128 -9.89 -21.75 -1.67
CA ILE A 128 -10.41 -21.34 -0.36
C ILE A 128 -11.02 -22.58 0.31
N PRO A 129 -10.65 -22.88 1.57
CA PRO A 129 -11.23 -24.01 2.29
C PRO A 129 -12.77 -23.94 2.31
N LYS A 130 -13.45 -25.09 2.30
CA LYS A 130 -14.94 -25.13 2.29
C LYS A 130 -15.56 -24.35 3.47
N TRP A 131 -14.90 -24.34 4.59
CA TRP A 131 -15.30 -23.61 5.80
C TRP A 131 -14.92 -22.12 5.78
N GLY A 132 -14.05 -21.66 4.86
CA GLY A 132 -13.67 -20.26 4.77
C GLY A 132 -14.87 -19.41 4.34
N ILE A 133 -15.14 -18.33 5.03
CA ILE A 133 -16.27 -17.42 4.80
C ILE A 133 -15.79 -15.99 4.64
N SER A 134 -16.61 -15.15 4.03
CA SER A 134 -16.35 -13.70 3.98
C SER A 134 -16.59 -13.06 5.34
N ALA A 135 -15.76 -12.11 5.72
CA ALA A 135 -15.98 -11.28 6.90
C ALA A 135 -17.18 -10.34 6.67
N THR A 136 -17.98 -10.10 7.71
CA THR A 136 -18.97 -9.02 7.68
C THR A 136 -18.28 -7.70 7.92
N LEU A 137 -18.48 -6.72 7.03
CA LEU A 137 -17.80 -5.43 7.06
C LEU A 137 -18.73 -4.32 7.55
N ALA A 138 -18.29 -3.52 8.52
CA ALA A 138 -19.00 -2.31 8.98
C ALA A 138 -18.75 -1.16 7.99
N CYS A 139 -19.59 -1.04 6.98
CA CYS A 139 -19.41 -0.10 5.87
C CYS A 139 -20.13 1.23 6.05
N SER A 140 -21.08 1.34 6.98
CA SER A 140 -21.95 2.51 7.12
C SER A 140 -21.54 3.45 8.25
N ASP A 141 -21.01 2.92 9.34
CA ASP A 141 -20.86 3.69 10.56
C ASP A 141 -19.42 3.86 11.01
N GLU A 142 -19.11 5.05 11.49
CA GLU A 142 -17.87 5.26 12.22
C GLU A 142 -17.95 4.61 13.60
N PRO A 143 -16.92 3.88 14.03
CA PRO A 143 -16.92 3.26 15.33
C PRO A 143 -16.97 4.30 16.46
N VAL A 144 -17.79 4.02 17.47
CA VAL A 144 -17.97 4.90 18.64
C VAL A 144 -16.80 4.75 19.59
N VAL A 145 -16.25 5.87 20.09
CA VAL A 145 -15.20 5.87 21.12
C VAL A 145 -15.72 5.21 22.40
N GLY A 146 -14.90 4.32 22.98
CA GLY A 146 -15.27 3.49 24.11
C GLY A 146 -15.83 2.10 23.74
N SER A 147 -16.19 1.87 22.47
CA SER A 147 -16.67 0.57 22.01
C SER A 147 -15.61 -0.52 22.14
N ALA A 148 -16.00 -1.70 22.61
CA ALA A 148 -15.11 -2.85 22.75
C ALA A 148 -14.69 -3.41 21.39
N VAL A 149 -13.39 -3.62 21.22
CA VAL A 149 -12.81 -4.14 19.98
C VAL A 149 -11.80 -5.26 20.22
N GLY A 150 -11.60 -6.07 19.19
CA GLY A 150 -10.58 -7.10 19.15
C GLY A 150 -9.69 -6.94 17.91
N ALA A 151 -8.37 -6.83 18.09
CA ALA A 151 -7.41 -6.93 17.02
C ALA A 151 -7.01 -8.40 16.83
N TYR A 152 -7.10 -8.91 15.59
CA TYR A 152 -6.83 -10.29 15.27
C TYR A 152 -5.76 -10.45 14.19
N GLY A 153 -4.91 -11.49 14.31
CA GLY A 153 -3.82 -11.69 13.34
C GLY A 153 -2.77 -12.72 13.81
N HIS A 154 -1.51 -12.47 13.46
CA HIS A 154 -0.40 -13.41 13.66
C HIS A 154 0.81 -12.72 14.31
N PRO A 155 0.67 -12.11 15.52
CA PRO A 155 1.74 -11.36 16.13
C PRO A 155 2.95 -12.26 16.42
N TYR A 156 4.15 -11.77 16.09
CA TYR A 156 5.43 -12.48 16.32
C TYR A 156 5.45 -13.93 15.79
N SER A 157 4.78 -14.19 14.67
CA SER A 157 4.61 -15.53 14.10
C SER A 157 3.75 -16.48 14.95
N LEU A 158 3.19 -16.02 16.07
CA LEU A 158 2.16 -16.73 16.81
C LEU A 158 0.89 -16.73 15.94
N SER A 159 0.38 -17.92 15.68
CA SER A 159 -0.71 -18.07 14.74
C SER A 159 -2.05 -17.80 15.40
N TYR A 160 -2.88 -16.95 14.75
CA TYR A 160 -4.28 -16.76 15.12
C TYR A 160 -4.48 -16.27 16.58
N SER A 161 -3.90 -15.12 16.87
CA SER A 161 -3.97 -14.49 18.18
C SER A 161 -4.87 -13.26 18.14
N GLY A 162 -5.74 -13.15 19.13
CA GLY A 162 -6.61 -11.99 19.35
C GLY A 162 -6.20 -11.21 20.60
N THR A 163 -6.29 -9.88 20.52
CA THR A 163 -6.09 -8.96 21.63
C THR A 163 -7.33 -8.09 21.81
N ARG A 164 -7.71 -7.76 23.04
CA ARG A 164 -8.90 -6.96 23.36
C ARG A 164 -8.52 -5.56 23.80
N GLY A 165 -9.39 -4.62 23.50
CA GLY A 165 -9.30 -3.23 23.89
C GLY A 165 -10.58 -2.48 23.54
N ILE A 166 -10.47 -1.16 23.39
CA ILE A 166 -11.54 -0.28 22.98
C ILE A 166 -11.12 0.60 21.81
N VAL A 167 -12.09 1.23 21.16
CA VAL A 167 -11.84 2.39 20.31
C VAL A 167 -11.47 3.55 21.23
N SER A 168 -10.19 3.94 21.25
CA SER A 168 -9.68 5.00 22.13
C SER A 168 -9.87 6.39 21.55
N GLY A 169 -10.09 6.50 20.23
CA GLY A 169 -10.31 7.77 19.55
C GLY A 169 -10.24 7.66 18.05
N LYS A 170 -10.47 8.80 17.41
CA LYS A 170 -10.28 9.01 15.97
C LYS A 170 -9.13 9.98 15.80
N ARG A 171 -8.25 9.75 14.84
CA ARG A 171 -7.06 10.59 14.60
C ARG A 171 -6.91 10.91 13.13
N TYR A 172 -6.48 12.14 12.88
CA TYR A 172 -6.02 12.59 11.57
C TYR A 172 -4.50 12.59 11.54
N ARG A 173 -3.92 11.90 10.55
CA ARG A 173 -2.48 11.90 10.35
C ARG A 173 -2.14 11.65 8.89
N HIS A 174 -1.26 12.46 8.33
CA HIS A 174 -0.84 12.35 6.92
C HIS A 174 -2.02 12.36 5.94
N GLY A 175 -3.03 13.23 6.19
CA GLY A 175 -4.19 13.38 5.31
C GLY A 175 -5.17 12.21 5.31
N ARG A 176 -5.18 11.35 6.34
CA ARG A 176 -6.10 10.23 6.47
C ARG A 176 -6.62 10.05 7.88
N ARG A 177 -7.84 9.52 7.98
CA ARG A 177 -8.44 9.10 9.25
C ARG A 177 -7.90 7.77 9.70
N TRP A 178 -7.78 7.62 11.02
CA TRP A 178 -7.39 6.40 11.70
C TRP A 178 -8.34 6.12 12.87
N ILE A 179 -8.67 4.86 13.07
CA ILE A 179 -9.22 4.39 14.35
C ILE A 179 -8.03 4.19 15.28
N GLN A 180 -8.03 4.90 16.43
CA GLN A 180 -7.09 4.64 17.51
C GLN A 180 -7.69 3.59 18.45
N THR A 181 -6.88 2.62 18.86
CA THR A 181 -7.27 1.57 19.84
C THR A 181 -6.13 1.32 20.81
N ASP A 182 -6.47 0.92 22.02
CA ASP A 182 -5.55 0.40 23.03
C ASP A 182 -5.39 -1.13 22.95
N ALA A 183 -6.18 -1.81 22.11
CA ALA A 183 -5.92 -3.22 21.81
C ALA A 183 -4.48 -3.38 21.30
N PRO A 184 -3.66 -4.27 21.91
CA PRO A 184 -2.27 -4.44 21.53
C PRO A 184 -2.12 -4.85 20.07
N ILE A 185 -1.63 -3.93 19.20
CA ILE A 185 -1.26 -4.21 17.82
C ILE A 185 0.26 -4.38 17.76
N ASN A 186 0.71 -5.52 17.24
CA ASN A 186 2.11 -5.88 17.11
C ASN A 186 2.44 -6.29 15.66
N LYS A 187 3.75 -6.42 15.34
CA LYS A 187 4.17 -6.98 14.04
C LYS A 187 3.50 -8.33 13.81
N GLY A 188 2.80 -8.47 12.68
CA GLY A 188 2.03 -9.65 12.31
C GLY A 188 0.51 -9.48 12.46
N ASN A 189 0.02 -8.49 13.22
CA ASN A 189 -1.40 -8.12 13.21
C ASN A 189 -1.73 -7.18 12.04
N SER A 190 -0.75 -6.49 11.48
CA SER A 190 -0.94 -5.60 10.32
C SER A 190 -1.62 -6.33 9.17
N GLY A 191 -2.67 -5.73 8.62
CA GLY A 191 -3.53 -6.28 7.58
C GLY A 191 -4.66 -7.17 8.10
N GLY A 192 -4.61 -7.58 9.36
CA GLY A 192 -5.68 -8.35 10.00
C GLY A 192 -6.88 -7.47 10.41
N PRO A 193 -8.02 -8.07 10.73
CA PRO A 193 -9.23 -7.35 11.10
C PRO A 193 -9.15 -6.74 12.50
N LEU A 194 -9.68 -5.51 12.65
CA LEU A 194 -10.14 -4.94 13.90
C LEU A 194 -11.64 -5.19 13.98
N ILE A 195 -12.07 -5.96 14.95
CA ILE A 195 -13.43 -6.51 15.06
C ILE A 195 -14.17 -5.79 16.17
N SER A 196 -15.41 -5.37 15.93
CA SER A 196 -16.34 -4.94 16.98
C SER A 196 -16.72 -6.15 17.83
N LEU A 197 -16.44 -6.10 19.14
CA LEU A 197 -16.85 -7.16 20.07
C LEU A 197 -18.32 -7.04 20.51
N ASN A 198 -19.05 -6.05 19.96
CA ASN A 198 -20.50 -5.90 20.16
C ASN A 198 -21.29 -6.56 19.01
N THR A 199 -20.82 -6.40 17.76
CA THR A 199 -21.53 -6.85 16.53
C THR A 199 -20.84 -8.00 15.81
N GLY A 200 -19.54 -8.22 16.03
CA GLY A 200 -18.73 -9.19 15.29
C GLY A 200 -18.25 -8.71 13.91
N GLU A 201 -18.66 -7.52 13.50
CA GLU A 201 -18.27 -6.92 12.22
C GLU A 201 -16.82 -6.41 12.27
N VAL A 202 -16.17 -6.43 11.11
CA VAL A 202 -14.87 -5.82 10.94
C VAL A 202 -15.05 -4.32 10.74
N ILE A 203 -14.59 -3.51 11.71
CA ILE A 203 -14.69 -2.05 11.73
C ILE A 203 -13.42 -1.37 11.18
N GLY A 204 -12.33 -2.12 11.03
CA GLY A 204 -11.07 -1.58 10.52
C GLY A 204 -10.05 -2.64 10.19
N ILE A 205 -8.93 -2.19 9.60
CA ILE A 205 -7.77 -3.02 9.24
C ILE A 205 -6.61 -2.60 10.12
N ASN A 206 -6.12 -3.50 10.99
CA ASN A 206 -4.97 -3.23 11.85
C ASN A 206 -3.76 -2.81 11.02
N SER A 207 -3.09 -1.72 11.35
CA SER A 207 -1.99 -1.20 10.53
C SER A 207 -0.73 -0.93 11.33
N ALA A 208 -0.72 0.09 12.17
CA ALA A 208 0.49 0.63 12.75
C ALA A 208 0.42 0.76 14.27
N THR A 209 1.62 0.82 14.87
CA THR A 209 1.80 1.26 16.25
C THR A 209 2.76 2.45 16.26
N TYR A 210 2.62 3.36 17.22
CA TYR A 210 3.72 4.27 17.55
C TYR A 210 4.93 3.47 18.02
N SER A 211 6.14 4.03 17.78
CA SER A 211 7.37 3.40 18.29
C SER A 211 7.22 3.08 19.78
N LYS A 212 7.47 1.83 20.17
CA LYS A 212 7.41 1.37 21.56
C LYS A 212 8.27 2.19 22.54
N LYS A 213 9.22 2.99 22.01
CA LYS A 213 10.05 3.89 22.82
C LYS A 213 9.33 5.15 23.31
N THR A 214 8.18 5.48 22.68
CA THR A 214 7.49 6.76 22.95
C THR A 214 6.05 6.62 23.43
N SER A 215 5.41 5.44 23.27
CA SER A 215 4.02 5.25 23.71
C SER A 215 3.63 3.78 23.80
N GLU A 216 3.20 3.34 24.98
CA GLU A 216 2.53 2.05 25.17
C GLU A 216 1.02 2.19 24.90
N GLY A 217 0.41 1.19 24.27
CA GLY A 217 -1.05 1.13 24.10
C GLY A 217 -1.65 2.00 23.00
N LEU A 218 -0.85 2.47 22.00
CA LEU A 218 -1.36 3.22 20.86
C LEU A 218 -1.31 2.37 19.59
N GLY A 219 -2.42 1.72 19.26
CA GLY A 219 -2.65 1.02 18.01
C GLY A 219 -3.48 1.87 17.04
N PHE A 220 -3.31 1.64 15.73
CA PHE A 220 -4.06 2.31 14.68
C PHE A 220 -4.59 1.31 13.66
N ALA A 221 -5.82 1.55 13.21
CA ALA A 221 -6.45 0.78 12.15
C ALA A 221 -7.01 1.70 11.06
N VAL A 222 -6.97 1.24 9.82
CA VAL A 222 -7.65 1.88 8.69
C VAL A 222 -9.16 1.68 8.87
N PRO A 223 -9.99 2.74 8.84
CA PRO A 223 -11.43 2.58 8.99
C PRO A 223 -12.05 1.75 7.86
N MET A 224 -12.94 0.82 8.21
CA MET A 224 -13.56 -0.08 7.23
C MET A 224 -14.48 0.66 6.27
N TYR A 225 -15.21 1.70 6.70
CA TYR A 225 -16.10 2.46 5.82
C TYR A 225 -15.35 3.13 4.65
N HIS A 226 -14.09 3.55 4.83
CA HIS A 226 -13.25 4.01 3.73
C HIS A 226 -12.82 2.86 2.82
N ALA A 227 -12.43 1.70 3.38
CA ALA A 227 -12.09 0.53 2.59
C ALA A 227 -13.28 0.03 1.78
N CYS A 228 -14.49 0.03 2.34
CA CYS A 228 -15.73 -0.34 1.66
C CYS A 228 -16.02 0.53 0.43
N THR A 229 -15.69 1.82 0.48
CA THR A 229 -15.84 2.70 -0.68
C THR A 229 -15.00 2.22 -1.85
N LEU A 230 -13.75 1.82 -1.61
CA LEU A 230 -12.87 1.28 -2.63
C LEU A 230 -13.35 -0.09 -3.13
N ILE A 231 -13.74 -0.97 -2.20
CA ILE A 231 -14.24 -2.32 -2.52
C ILE A 231 -15.47 -2.23 -3.45
N ARG A 232 -16.46 -1.40 -3.11
CA ARG A 232 -17.66 -1.17 -3.94
C ARG A 232 -17.34 -0.61 -5.34
N LEU A 233 -16.32 0.22 -5.46
CA LEU A 233 -15.87 0.70 -6.78
C LEU A 233 -15.22 -0.43 -7.59
N LEU A 234 -14.37 -1.25 -6.96
CA LEU A 234 -13.74 -2.40 -7.60
C LEU A 234 -14.77 -3.45 -8.05
N GLU A 235 -15.79 -3.74 -7.24
CA GLU A 235 -16.92 -4.64 -7.59
C GLU A 235 -17.69 -4.18 -8.84
N ARG A 236 -17.73 -2.85 -9.07
CA ARG A 236 -18.34 -2.24 -10.25
C ARG A 236 -17.35 -2.03 -11.40
N GLU A 237 -16.13 -2.57 -11.29
CA GLU A 237 -15.03 -2.38 -12.25
C GLU A 237 -14.64 -0.90 -12.45
N ILE A 238 -14.98 -0.05 -11.47
CA ILE A 238 -14.58 1.35 -11.45
C ILE A 238 -13.24 1.47 -10.73
N ASP A 239 -12.27 2.10 -11.38
CA ASP A 239 -10.96 2.35 -10.79
C ASP A 239 -11.07 3.31 -9.59
N PRO A 240 -10.79 2.85 -8.35
CA PRO A 240 -10.87 3.67 -7.14
C PRO A 240 -9.60 4.48 -6.87
N SER A 241 -8.65 4.51 -7.81
CA SER A 241 -7.41 5.26 -7.62
C SER A 241 -7.69 6.72 -7.30
N PRO A 242 -6.91 7.33 -6.39
CA PRO A 242 -7.10 8.73 -6.03
C PRO A 242 -6.93 9.64 -7.23
N SER A 243 -7.74 10.68 -7.33
CA SER A 243 -7.63 11.67 -8.39
C SER A 243 -6.38 12.53 -8.23
N TYR A 244 -5.91 13.10 -9.34
CA TYR A 244 -4.94 14.17 -9.28
C TYR A 244 -5.56 15.38 -8.58
N ILE A 245 -4.85 15.94 -7.61
CA ILE A 245 -5.22 17.15 -6.88
C ILE A 245 -4.07 18.14 -7.06
N PRO A 246 -4.23 19.16 -7.95
CA PRO A 246 -3.15 20.07 -8.33
C PRO A 246 -2.95 21.20 -7.33
N ILE A 247 -3.29 20.98 -6.07
CA ILE A 247 -3.18 21.96 -4.98
C ILE A 247 -2.58 21.32 -3.74
N SER A 248 -1.99 22.13 -2.88
CA SER A 248 -1.71 21.78 -1.48
C SER A 248 -2.47 22.70 -0.57
N PHE A 249 -2.87 22.17 0.59
CA PHE A 249 -3.57 22.92 1.62
C PHE A 249 -2.62 23.46 2.67
N ALA A 250 -3.01 24.57 3.29
CA ALA A 250 -2.34 25.08 4.48
C ALA A 250 -2.42 24.02 5.60
N PHE A 251 -1.36 23.93 6.37
CA PHE A 251 -1.26 22.99 7.47
C PHE A 251 -1.19 23.77 8.79
N ASP A 252 -2.18 23.56 9.66
CA ASP A 252 -2.09 24.00 11.04
C ASP A 252 -1.52 22.86 11.92
N ARG A 253 -0.48 23.16 12.69
CA ARG A 253 0.20 22.17 13.53
C ARG A 253 -0.69 21.66 14.67
N ASP A 254 -1.61 22.48 15.15
CA ASP A 254 -2.41 22.20 16.35
C ASP A 254 -3.84 21.77 16.03
N ALA A 255 -4.27 21.86 14.77
CA ALA A 255 -5.62 21.55 14.38
C ALA A 255 -5.84 20.03 14.18
N SER A 256 -6.71 19.46 14.98
CA SER A 256 -7.32 18.14 14.73
C SER A 256 -8.24 18.16 13.49
N VAL A 257 -8.70 19.37 13.13
CA VAL A 257 -9.51 19.70 11.96
C VAL A 257 -8.82 20.87 11.27
N SER A 258 -8.30 20.68 10.07
CA SER A 258 -7.75 21.79 9.28
C SER A 258 -8.76 22.17 8.22
N ASP A 259 -9.29 23.38 8.29
CA ASP A 259 -9.99 23.97 7.16
C ASP A 259 -9.13 23.84 5.90
N LEU A 260 -9.72 23.38 4.80
CA LEU A 260 -8.99 23.10 3.57
C LEU A 260 -8.70 24.38 2.78
N TYR A 261 -7.88 25.27 3.33
CA TYR A 261 -7.42 26.46 2.63
C TYR A 261 -6.31 26.12 1.63
N VAL A 262 -6.51 26.51 0.38
CA VAL A 262 -5.53 26.34 -0.69
C VAL A 262 -4.30 27.20 -0.40
N ALA A 263 -3.15 26.56 -0.22
CA ALA A 263 -1.86 27.22 0.00
C ALA A 263 -1.01 27.30 -1.27
N ILE A 264 -1.05 26.27 -2.13
CA ILE A 264 -0.28 26.18 -3.37
C ILE A 264 -1.17 25.65 -4.49
N VAL A 265 -1.04 26.23 -5.68
CA VAL A 265 -1.64 25.72 -6.92
C VAL A 265 -0.52 25.30 -7.87
N TYR A 266 -0.48 24.02 -8.22
CA TYR A 266 0.52 23.44 -9.14
C TYR A 266 0.09 23.61 -10.60
N ARG A 267 0.97 24.09 -11.48
CA ARG A 267 0.65 24.43 -12.87
C ARG A 267 0.88 23.32 -13.87
N LYS A 268 1.82 22.39 -13.59
CA LYS A 268 2.23 21.31 -14.52
C LYS A 268 1.48 19.98 -14.30
N GLN A 269 0.29 20.04 -13.72
CA GLN A 269 -0.51 18.84 -13.46
C GLN A 269 -1.43 18.51 -14.65
N PRO A 270 -1.80 17.21 -14.85
CA PRO A 270 -2.62 16.76 -15.97
C PRO A 270 -4.11 17.11 -15.83
N VAL A 271 -4.47 17.96 -14.86
CA VAL A 271 -5.81 18.41 -14.54
C VAL A 271 -5.83 19.91 -14.25
N HIS A 272 -6.93 20.57 -14.57
CA HIS A 272 -7.11 21.98 -14.29
C HIS A 272 -8.13 22.19 -13.18
N TRP A 273 -7.72 22.90 -12.13
CA TRP A 273 -8.58 23.33 -11.03
C TRP A 273 -8.52 24.86 -10.94
N PRO A 274 -9.62 25.58 -11.24
CA PRO A 274 -9.63 27.04 -11.23
C PRO A 274 -9.74 27.60 -9.80
N LEU A 275 -8.99 26.99 -8.88
CA LEU A 275 -8.84 27.42 -7.49
C LEU A 275 -7.70 28.42 -7.35
N LYS A 276 -7.78 29.25 -6.33
CA LYS A 276 -6.79 30.26 -5.99
C LYS A 276 -6.27 30.05 -4.57
N VAL A 277 -5.07 30.54 -4.30
CA VAL A 277 -4.55 30.59 -2.92
C VAL A 277 -5.52 31.39 -2.05
N GLY A 278 -5.87 30.86 -0.89
CA GLY A 278 -6.84 31.41 0.05
C GLY A 278 -8.28 30.90 -0.13
N ASP A 279 -8.62 30.17 -1.21
CA ASP A 279 -9.91 29.49 -1.31
C ASP A 279 -10.02 28.40 -0.24
N ARG A 280 -11.19 28.29 0.42
CA ARG A 280 -11.52 27.20 1.33
C ARG A 280 -12.39 26.17 0.59
N VAL A 281 -11.94 24.94 0.48
CA VAL A 281 -12.72 23.82 -0.12
C VAL A 281 -13.61 23.22 0.96
N ILE A 282 -14.92 23.21 0.75
CA ILE A 282 -15.90 22.87 1.79
C ILE A 282 -16.46 21.46 1.59
N ALA A 283 -17.05 21.17 0.42
CA ALA A 283 -17.79 19.95 0.15
C ALA A 283 -17.83 19.65 -1.36
N LEU A 284 -18.44 18.53 -1.75
CA LEU A 284 -18.95 18.36 -3.11
C LEU A 284 -20.19 19.23 -3.31
N ALA A 285 -20.36 19.81 -4.48
CA ALA A 285 -21.54 20.64 -4.78
C ALA A 285 -22.83 19.80 -4.89
N ASP A 286 -22.72 18.50 -5.20
CA ASP A 286 -23.82 17.53 -5.24
C ASP A 286 -24.15 16.93 -3.85
N ASP A 287 -23.31 17.20 -2.83
CA ASP A 287 -23.51 16.77 -1.45
C ASP A 287 -22.99 17.84 -0.45
N PRO A 288 -23.61 19.04 -0.43
CA PRO A 288 -23.09 20.20 0.30
C PRO A 288 -23.20 20.08 1.83
N GLU A 289 -24.00 19.15 2.34
CA GLU A 289 -24.19 18.90 3.76
C GLU A 289 -23.03 18.12 4.38
N VAL A 290 -22.26 17.39 3.55
CA VAL A 290 -21.09 16.62 3.99
C VAL A 290 -19.83 17.47 3.78
N GLU A 291 -19.55 18.34 4.75
CA GLU A 291 -18.36 19.17 4.74
C GLU A 291 -17.08 18.33 4.95
N PHE A 292 -16.02 18.67 4.22
CA PHE A 292 -14.72 18.03 4.37
C PHE A 292 -14.02 18.52 5.62
N GLU A 293 -13.68 17.62 6.51
CA GLU A 293 -12.91 17.94 7.71
C GLU A 293 -11.39 17.92 7.44
N ASN A 294 -10.95 17.30 6.33
CA ASN A 294 -9.54 17.17 5.99
C ASN A 294 -9.33 16.79 4.51
N GLN A 295 -8.08 16.85 4.05
CA GLN A 295 -7.72 16.48 2.68
C GLN A 295 -8.09 15.03 2.31
N GLY A 296 -8.09 14.10 3.26
CA GLY A 296 -8.48 12.70 3.02
C GLY A 296 -9.93 12.59 2.58
N ASP A 297 -10.83 13.38 3.17
CA ASP A 297 -12.26 13.39 2.82
C ASP A 297 -12.45 13.82 1.36
N LEU A 298 -11.77 14.89 0.94
CA LEU A 298 -11.75 15.32 -0.47
C LEU A 298 -11.22 14.21 -1.40
N VAL A 299 -10.10 13.55 -1.03
CA VAL A 299 -9.55 12.43 -1.81
C VAL A 299 -10.58 11.31 -1.95
N HIS A 300 -11.25 10.93 -0.85
CA HIS A 300 -12.28 9.89 -0.87
C HIS A 300 -13.51 10.29 -1.68
N ALA A 301 -13.97 11.52 -1.55
CA ALA A 301 -15.11 12.03 -2.29
C ALA A 301 -14.90 12.08 -3.82
N LEU A 302 -13.65 12.22 -4.27
CA LEU A 302 -13.31 12.23 -5.70
C LEU A 302 -13.08 10.83 -6.29
N ARG A 303 -13.00 9.77 -5.47
CA ARG A 303 -12.76 8.40 -5.97
C ARG A 303 -13.90 7.95 -6.89
N GLY A 304 -13.54 7.34 -8.01
CA GLY A 304 -14.50 6.89 -9.02
C GLY A 304 -15.17 7.99 -9.83
N LYS A 305 -15.08 9.26 -9.41
CA LYS A 305 -15.59 10.39 -10.20
C LYS A 305 -14.67 10.68 -11.40
N ARG A 306 -15.29 11.07 -12.53
CA ARG A 306 -14.61 11.34 -13.80
C ARG A 306 -15.10 12.67 -14.37
N ASN A 307 -14.30 13.28 -15.24
CA ASN A 307 -14.60 14.52 -15.92
C ASN A 307 -14.71 15.71 -14.97
N LYS A 308 -15.77 16.51 -15.07
CA LYS A 308 -16.00 17.67 -14.24
C LYS A 308 -16.76 17.31 -12.96
N VAL A 309 -16.24 17.79 -11.83
CA VAL A 309 -16.86 17.63 -10.50
C VAL A 309 -17.03 19.01 -9.89
N GLY A 310 -18.23 19.31 -9.40
CA GLY A 310 -18.50 20.55 -8.67
C GLY A 310 -17.95 20.47 -7.25
N LEU A 311 -17.16 21.46 -6.86
CA LEU A 311 -16.74 21.68 -5.47
C LEU A 311 -17.43 22.94 -4.93
N LEU A 312 -18.03 22.85 -3.76
CA LEU A 312 -18.46 23.99 -2.99
C LEU A 312 -17.22 24.60 -2.32
N ILE A 313 -16.97 25.86 -2.59
CA ILE A 313 -15.84 26.59 -2.01
C ILE A 313 -16.29 27.88 -1.36
N GLU A 314 -15.47 28.42 -0.48
CA GLU A 314 -15.57 29.80 -0.01
C GLU A 314 -14.40 30.61 -0.56
N ARG A 315 -14.72 31.71 -1.25
CA ARG A 315 -13.76 32.69 -1.80
C ARG A 315 -14.13 34.08 -1.36
N SER A 316 -13.24 34.74 -0.64
CA SER A 316 -13.49 36.12 -0.11
C SER A 316 -14.80 36.22 0.67
N GLY A 317 -15.12 35.23 1.52
CA GLY A 317 -16.32 35.18 2.35
C GLY A 317 -17.62 34.84 1.60
N LYS A 318 -17.56 34.45 0.32
CA LYS A 318 -18.72 34.04 -0.47
C LYS A 318 -18.61 32.56 -0.86
N ARG A 319 -19.67 31.79 -0.65
CA ARG A 319 -19.78 30.41 -1.13
C ARG A 319 -20.13 30.40 -2.62
N GLU A 320 -19.38 29.62 -3.39
CA GLU A 320 -19.61 29.41 -4.82
C GLU A 320 -19.26 27.97 -5.24
N THR A 321 -19.87 27.51 -6.34
CA THR A 321 -19.52 26.21 -6.92
C THR A 321 -18.48 26.40 -8.02
N VAL A 322 -17.39 25.66 -7.93
CA VAL A 322 -16.32 25.63 -8.92
C VAL A 322 -16.20 24.24 -9.51
N PHE A 323 -16.17 24.12 -10.83
CA PHE A 323 -16.01 22.85 -11.51
C PHE A 323 -14.53 22.53 -11.76
N VAL A 324 -14.08 21.40 -11.24
CA VAL A 324 -12.71 20.91 -11.32
C VAL A 324 -12.62 19.65 -12.18
N ASP A 325 -11.48 19.43 -12.84
CA ASP A 325 -11.23 18.18 -13.55
C ASP A 325 -10.95 17.04 -12.56
N SER A 326 -11.69 15.94 -12.67
CA SER A 326 -11.41 14.70 -11.94
C SER A 326 -10.83 13.66 -12.88
N LYS A 327 -9.56 13.32 -12.68
CA LYS A 327 -8.83 12.29 -13.40
C LYS A 327 -8.09 11.41 -12.39
N PRO A 328 -8.29 10.09 -12.39
CA PRO A 328 -7.56 9.21 -11.49
C PRO A 328 -6.07 9.18 -11.83
N ARG A 329 -5.25 8.98 -10.82
CA ARG A 329 -3.84 8.60 -11.00
C ARG A 329 -3.77 7.19 -11.58
N PRO A 330 -2.71 6.86 -12.31
CA PRO A 330 -2.49 5.48 -12.75
C PRO A 330 -2.49 4.51 -11.58
N LYS A 331 -3.08 3.33 -11.77
CA LYS A 331 -3.06 2.26 -10.76
C LYS A 331 -1.61 1.90 -10.42
N LEU A 332 -1.31 1.72 -9.15
CA LEU A 332 0.05 1.37 -8.74
C LEU A 332 0.50 0.00 -9.27
N ILE A 333 -0.44 -0.94 -9.46
CA ILE A 333 -0.16 -2.26 -10.01
C ILE A 333 0.28 -2.23 -11.48
N THR A 334 -0.11 -1.19 -12.25
CA THR A 334 0.29 -1.03 -13.66
C THR A 334 1.68 -0.38 -13.81
N ARG A 335 2.34 -0.06 -12.71
CA ARG A 335 3.67 0.56 -12.77
C ARG A 335 4.69 -0.42 -13.28
N VAL A 336 5.47 0.07 -14.23
CA VAL A 336 6.61 -0.64 -14.79
C VAL A 336 7.89 0.09 -14.40
N GLY A 337 8.85 -0.66 -13.90
CA GLY A 337 10.23 -0.23 -13.69
C GLY A 337 11.18 -1.04 -14.52
N LEU A 338 12.44 -0.64 -14.52
CA LEU A 338 13.53 -1.33 -15.18
C LEU A 338 14.52 -1.85 -14.15
N HIS A 339 14.84 -3.14 -14.21
CA HIS A 339 15.98 -3.72 -13.50
C HIS A 339 17.19 -3.81 -14.42
N VAL A 340 18.33 -3.31 -13.97
CA VAL A 340 19.64 -3.47 -14.64
C VAL A 340 20.75 -3.54 -13.61
N SER A 341 21.59 -4.56 -13.65
CA SER A 341 22.81 -4.67 -12.84
C SER A 341 22.62 -4.50 -11.31
N GLY A 342 21.42 -4.84 -10.80
CA GLY A 342 21.05 -4.65 -9.40
C GLY A 342 20.39 -3.32 -9.08
N ILE A 343 20.23 -2.44 -10.06
CA ILE A 343 19.54 -1.16 -9.96
C ILE A 343 18.09 -1.32 -10.38
N VAL A 344 17.16 -0.68 -9.68
CA VAL A 344 15.75 -0.56 -10.09
C VAL A 344 15.46 0.91 -10.40
N ILE A 345 14.98 1.18 -11.62
CA ILE A 345 14.73 2.53 -12.13
C ILE A 345 13.28 2.63 -12.57
N GLY A 346 12.63 3.76 -12.35
CA GLY A 346 11.26 3.99 -12.81
C GLY A 346 10.82 5.43 -12.69
N ARG A 347 9.59 5.71 -13.12
CA ARG A 347 8.97 7.03 -12.93
C ARG A 347 8.48 7.16 -11.49
N GLN A 348 8.71 8.31 -10.89
CA GLN A 348 8.20 8.65 -9.58
C GLN A 348 6.71 9.03 -9.69
N PRO A 349 5.79 8.33 -8.99
CA PRO A 349 4.35 8.58 -9.15
C PRO A 349 3.84 9.66 -8.20
N LEU A 350 4.71 10.35 -7.46
CA LEU A 350 4.33 11.13 -6.32
C LEU A 350 3.89 12.55 -6.68
N LYS A 351 3.05 13.09 -5.80
CA LYS A 351 2.45 14.42 -5.80
C LYS A 351 3.49 15.55 -5.92
N ASP A 352 4.68 15.31 -5.37
CA ASP A 352 5.77 16.28 -5.31
C ASP A 352 6.74 16.21 -6.52
N ASP A 353 6.37 15.46 -7.56
CA ASP A 353 7.21 15.28 -8.76
C ASP A 353 7.50 16.64 -9.45
N GLU A 354 6.53 17.56 -9.41
CA GLU A 354 6.72 18.91 -9.96
C GLU A 354 7.76 19.74 -9.20
N LEU A 355 7.85 19.55 -7.88
CA LEU A 355 8.81 20.26 -7.02
C LEU A 355 10.15 19.55 -6.94
N LEU A 356 10.13 18.21 -6.85
CA LEU A 356 11.29 17.39 -6.59
C LEU A 356 11.99 16.88 -7.86
N ASN A 357 11.24 16.79 -8.95
CA ASN A 357 11.70 16.29 -10.23
C ASN A 357 11.05 17.08 -11.39
N PRO A 358 11.28 18.40 -11.47
CA PRO A 358 10.64 19.29 -12.45
C PRO A 358 10.96 18.90 -13.90
N ASP A 359 12.04 18.16 -14.13
CA ASP A 359 12.47 17.71 -15.46
C ASP A 359 11.83 16.37 -15.86
N GLY A 360 11.07 15.71 -14.95
CA GLY A 360 10.43 14.42 -15.16
C GLY A 360 11.41 13.28 -15.42
N LEU A 361 12.59 13.32 -14.77
CA LEU A 361 13.64 12.31 -14.92
C LEU A 361 13.20 10.98 -14.28
N LEU A 362 13.73 9.87 -14.81
CA LEU A 362 13.60 8.58 -14.16
C LEU A 362 14.36 8.55 -12.85
N THR A 363 13.81 7.88 -11.84
CA THR A 363 14.38 7.78 -10.51
C THR A 363 14.93 6.39 -10.24
N VAL A 364 16.10 6.32 -9.61
CA VAL A 364 16.66 5.09 -9.07
C VAL A 364 15.94 4.78 -7.76
N TYR A 365 15.11 3.74 -7.74
CA TYR A 365 14.36 3.34 -6.54
C TYR A 365 15.21 2.55 -5.56
N ASP A 366 15.97 1.60 -6.10
CA ASP A 366 16.75 0.68 -5.27
C ASP A 366 18.06 0.30 -5.97
N VAL A 367 19.09 0.09 -5.15
CA VAL A 367 20.37 -0.46 -5.59
C VAL A 367 20.75 -1.61 -4.64
N ALA A 368 20.76 -2.82 -5.19
CA ALA A 368 21.10 -4.02 -4.42
C ALA A 368 22.54 -3.95 -3.91
N SER A 369 22.75 -4.26 -2.64
CA SER A 369 24.10 -4.34 -2.05
C SER A 369 25.00 -5.30 -2.84
N ALA A 370 26.27 -4.95 -2.97
CA ALA A 370 27.29 -5.70 -3.70
C ALA A 370 26.98 -5.98 -5.19
N SER A 371 25.98 -5.29 -5.75
CA SER A 371 25.66 -5.37 -7.18
C SER A 371 26.66 -4.58 -8.04
N ILE A 372 26.63 -4.79 -9.37
CA ILE A 372 27.42 -4.00 -10.31
C ILE A 372 27.06 -2.52 -10.20
N GLY A 373 25.77 -2.18 -10.06
CA GLY A 373 25.31 -0.81 -9.87
C GLY A 373 25.84 -0.18 -8.59
N SER A 374 25.84 -0.92 -7.47
CA SER A 374 26.41 -0.49 -6.19
C SER A 374 27.93 -0.25 -6.31
N GLN A 375 28.66 -1.18 -6.93
CA GLN A 375 30.10 -1.05 -7.16
C GLN A 375 30.45 0.13 -8.10
N ALA A 376 29.57 0.47 -9.03
CA ALA A 376 29.71 1.66 -9.89
C ALA A 376 29.36 2.96 -9.16
N GLY A 377 28.93 2.91 -7.89
CA GLY A 377 28.60 4.09 -7.08
C GLY A 377 27.21 4.69 -7.33
N VAL A 378 26.29 3.95 -8.00
CA VAL A 378 24.90 4.37 -8.15
C VAL A 378 24.22 4.29 -6.78
N ALA A 379 23.41 5.29 -6.43
CA ALA A 379 22.68 5.34 -5.17
C ALA A 379 21.17 5.46 -5.40
N SER A 380 20.39 4.92 -4.45
CA SER A 380 18.94 5.06 -4.45
C SER A 380 18.51 6.52 -4.31
N TYR A 381 17.35 6.83 -4.87
CA TYR A 381 16.73 8.17 -4.92
C TYR A 381 17.50 9.21 -5.73
N ASN A 382 18.51 8.80 -6.53
CA ASN A 382 19.10 9.66 -7.54
C ASN A 382 18.22 9.69 -8.79
N HIS A 383 18.23 10.81 -9.51
CA HIS A 383 17.54 10.94 -10.80
C HIS A 383 18.49 10.59 -11.95
N LEU A 384 18.02 9.78 -12.90
CA LEU A 384 18.76 9.44 -14.09
C LEU A 384 18.72 10.60 -15.08
N VAL A 385 19.85 11.20 -15.36
CA VAL A 385 19.99 12.33 -16.30
C VAL A 385 20.20 11.81 -17.73
N SER A 386 21.14 10.88 -17.89
CA SER A 386 21.46 10.32 -19.22
C SER A 386 22.15 8.96 -19.12
N VAL A 387 22.08 8.20 -20.21
CA VAL A 387 22.94 7.04 -20.47
C VAL A 387 23.62 7.27 -21.82
N ASP A 388 24.94 7.25 -21.82
CA ASP A 388 25.80 7.57 -23.00
C ASP A 388 25.41 8.89 -23.69
N GLY A 389 25.07 9.91 -22.88
CA GLY A 389 24.66 11.23 -23.32
C GLY A 389 23.19 11.35 -23.77
N ARG A 390 22.44 10.26 -23.82
CA ARG A 390 21.01 10.25 -24.18
C ARG A 390 20.15 10.38 -22.95
N SER A 391 19.15 11.23 -22.97
CA SER A 391 18.11 11.34 -21.93
C SER A 391 16.95 10.38 -22.25
N PHE A 392 16.45 9.72 -21.21
CA PHE A 392 15.33 8.79 -21.31
C PHE A 392 14.21 9.23 -20.35
N LYS A 393 13.01 9.37 -20.86
CA LYS A 393 11.80 9.69 -20.08
C LYS A 393 10.91 8.47 -19.85
N ASP A 394 11.18 7.39 -20.60
CA ASP A 394 10.43 6.14 -20.52
C ASP A 394 11.33 4.96 -20.19
N VAL A 395 10.83 4.04 -19.35
CA VAL A 395 11.60 2.87 -18.91
C VAL A 395 11.72 1.82 -20.00
N ASP A 396 10.78 1.76 -20.94
CA ASP A 396 10.79 0.79 -22.02
C ASP A 396 11.85 1.14 -23.05
N ASP A 397 11.94 2.43 -23.42
CA ASP A 397 13.01 2.94 -24.32
C ASP A 397 14.40 2.71 -23.70
N LEU A 398 14.55 3.00 -22.39
CA LEU A 398 15.79 2.74 -21.66
C LEU A 398 16.10 1.24 -21.61
N CYS A 399 15.08 0.40 -21.44
CA CYS A 399 15.20 -1.06 -21.45
C CYS A 399 15.75 -1.55 -22.78
N GLY A 400 15.15 -1.12 -23.89
CA GLY A 400 15.59 -1.48 -25.25
C GLY A 400 17.03 -1.06 -25.53
N TYR A 401 17.42 0.14 -25.10
CA TYR A 401 18.80 0.64 -25.22
C TYR A 401 19.79 -0.24 -24.43
N LEU A 402 19.51 -0.49 -23.16
CA LEU A 402 20.39 -1.26 -22.28
C LEU A 402 20.46 -2.75 -22.66
N LYS A 403 19.38 -3.34 -23.21
CA LYS A 403 19.40 -4.69 -23.78
C LYS A 403 20.38 -4.83 -24.93
N LYS A 404 20.42 -3.85 -25.83
CA LYS A 404 21.41 -3.82 -26.95
C LYS A 404 22.83 -3.76 -26.41
N ALA A 405 23.11 -2.92 -25.41
CA ALA A 405 24.43 -2.82 -24.80
C ALA A 405 24.81 -4.09 -24.02
N GLU A 406 23.84 -4.76 -23.34
CA GLU A 406 24.02 -6.04 -22.66
C GLU A 406 24.44 -7.14 -23.66
N ALA A 407 23.72 -7.26 -24.79
CA ALA A 407 24.01 -8.26 -25.83
C ALA A 407 25.41 -8.07 -26.43
N LYS A 408 25.84 -6.84 -26.64
CA LYS A 408 27.18 -6.50 -27.13
C LYS A 408 28.26 -6.51 -26.06
N LYS A 409 27.90 -6.72 -24.79
CA LYS A 409 28.80 -6.67 -23.61
C LYS A 409 29.53 -5.32 -23.47
N GLU A 410 28.96 -4.25 -24.01
CA GLU A 410 29.50 -2.89 -23.96
C GLU A 410 29.31 -2.27 -22.56
N LYS A 411 30.22 -1.37 -22.19
CA LYS A 411 30.05 -0.53 -20.99
C LYS A 411 29.18 0.67 -21.35
N VAL A 412 28.30 1.06 -20.45
CA VAL A 412 27.51 2.29 -20.56
C VAL A 412 27.97 3.31 -19.52
N LYS A 413 27.86 4.58 -19.89
CA LYS A 413 28.14 5.73 -19.04
C LYS A 413 26.80 6.31 -18.55
N MET A 414 26.45 6.06 -17.30
CA MET A 414 25.25 6.57 -16.67
C MET A 414 25.55 7.84 -15.87
N VAL A 415 24.77 8.88 -16.07
CA VAL A 415 24.84 10.13 -15.29
C VAL A 415 23.60 10.23 -14.42
N THR A 416 23.82 10.41 -13.12
CA THR A 416 22.72 10.63 -12.15
C THR A 416 22.88 11.97 -11.46
N ARG A 417 21.74 12.54 -11.01
CA ARG A 417 21.67 13.77 -10.22
C ARG A 417 21.15 13.47 -8.82
N ILE A 418 21.77 14.07 -7.81
CA ILE A 418 21.37 14.01 -6.42
C ILE A 418 20.79 15.37 -6.06
N ASP A 419 19.51 15.43 -5.78
CA ASP A 419 18.86 16.63 -5.28
C ASP A 419 18.88 16.58 -3.75
N LYS A 420 19.82 17.30 -3.12
CA LYS A 420 19.86 17.42 -1.66
C LYS A 420 19.05 18.63 -1.21
N TYR A 421 18.09 18.41 -0.32
CA TYR A 421 17.23 19.41 0.30
C TYR A 421 17.95 20.37 1.27
N GLU A 422 19.23 20.22 1.51
CA GLU A 422 19.97 21.05 2.48
C GLU A 422 20.58 22.29 1.82
N TYR A 423 19.96 23.44 2.04
CA TYR A 423 20.49 24.83 2.03
C TYR A 423 21.48 25.27 0.92
N ARG A 424 21.75 24.48 -0.11
CA ARG A 424 22.64 24.85 -1.23
C ARG A 424 22.02 24.52 -2.56
N ALA A 425 21.83 25.54 -3.37
CA ALA A 425 21.30 25.50 -4.74
C ALA A 425 22.21 24.75 -5.75
N GLN A 426 22.90 23.69 -5.35
CA GLN A 426 23.77 22.93 -6.24
C GLN A 426 23.40 21.46 -6.24
N SER A 427 22.85 20.99 -7.39
CA SER A 427 22.71 19.57 -7.67
C SER A 427 24.09 18.92 -7.82
N LYS A 428 24.28 17.75 -7.18
CA LYS A 428 25.48 16.93 -7.40
C LYS A 428 25.20 15.90 -8.48
N TYR A 429 26.17 15.72 -9.38
CA TYR A 429 26.08 14.73 -10.45
C TYR A 429 27.05 13.59 -10.18
N GLY A 430 26.58 12.36 -10.37
CA GLY A 430 27.39 11.15 -10.35
C GLY A 430 27.60 10.64 -11.77
N LEU A 431 28.82 10.20 -12.07
CA LEU A 431 29.19 9.54 -13.31
C LEU A 431 29.51 8.07 -13.01
N HIS A 432 28.78 7.15 -13.61
CA HIS A 432 28.85 5.73 -13.35
C HIS A 432 29.15 4.95 -14.61
N LEU A 433 30.23 4.15 -14.59
CA LEU A 433 30.60 3.27 -15.69
C LEU A 433 30.27 1.82 -15.31
N MET A 434 29.39 1.17 -16.05
CA MET A 434 29.02 -0.22 -15.77
C MET A 434 28.71 -1.02 -17.02
N LYS A 435 28.84 -2.36 -16.91
CA LYS A 435 28.31 -3.29 -17.93
C LYS A 435 26.88 -3.65 -17.53
N PRO A 436 25.87 -3.39 -18.38
CA PRO A 436 24.50 -3.82 -18.12
C PRO A 436 24.44 -5.35 -17.99
N LYS A 437 23.69 -5.83 -16.98
CA LYS A 437 23.37 -7.26 -16.78
C LYS A 437 21.97 -7.44 -16.24
N ASN A 438 21.29 -8.50 -16.66
CA ASN A 438 19.94 -8.86 -16.23
C ASN A 438 18.95 -7.70 -16.49
N VAL A 439 19.05 -7.09 -17.67
CA VAL A 439 18.18 -6.00 -18.09
C VAL A 439 16.79 -6.55 -18.37
N LYS A 440 15.80 -6.07 -17.64
CA LYS A 440 14.39 -6.48 -17.80
C LYS A 440 13.43 -5.49 -17.17
N LEU A 441 12.22 -5.44 -17.68
CA LEU A 441 11.12 -4.75 -17.05
C LEU A 441 10.67 -5.49 -15.78
N VAL A 442 10.20 -4.75 -14.79
CA VAL A 442 9.73 -5.25 -13.49
C VAL A 442 8.51 -4.48 -13.04
N GLY A 443 7.55 -5.19 -12.45
CA GLY A 443 6.28 -4.64 -11.98
C GLY A 443 5.24 -5.74 -11.93
N PRO A 444 4.11 -5.56 -11.21
CA PRO A 444 3.07 -6.60 -11.13
C PRO A 444 2.48 -6.96 -12.50
N GLU A 445 2.39 -6.00 -13.42
CA GLU A 445 1.88 -6.16 -14.78
C GLU A 445 2.96 -5.82 -15.84
N ALA A 446 4.24 -5.94 -15.47
CA ALA A 446 5.32 -5.63 -16.41
C ALA A 446 5.38 -6.67 -17.54
N PRO A 447 5.56 -6.23 -18.82
CA PRO A 447 5.74 -7.15 -19.92
C PRO A 447 7.07 -7.92 -19.78
N GLU A 448 7.12 -9.14 -20.31
CA GLU A 448 8.31 -9.99 -20.25
C GLU A 448 9.50 -9.43 -21.03
N ASN A 449 9.22 -8.73 -22.12
CA ASN A 449 10.24 -8.15 -23.01
C ASN A 449 10.16 -6.63 -23.03
N CYS A 450 11.31 -5.98 -23.20
CA CYS A 450 11.33 -4.57 -23.57
C CYS A 450 10.67 -4.40 -24.95
N GLY A 451 9.85 -3.38 -25.13
CA GLY A 451 9.24 -3.06 -26.40
C GLY A 451 10.33 -2.86 -27.48
N ASN A 452 10.00 -3.18 -28.69
CA ASN A 452 10.83 -2.77 -29.84
C ASN A 452 10.64 -1.27 -29.99
N GLY A 453 11.44 -0.47 -29.25
CA GLY A 453 11.40 0.98 -29.38
C GLY A 453 11.44 1.34 -30.86
N ASN A 454 10.33 1.80 -31.39
CA ASN A 454 10.28 2.39 -32.72
C ASN A 454 11.22 3.60 -32.66
N MET A 455 12.42 3.41 -33.20
CA MET A 455 13.33 4.50 -33.51
C MET A 455 12.76 5.25 -34.71
N GLU A 456 11.76 6.09 -34.52
CA GLU A 456 11.68 7.29 -35.35
C GLU A 456 12.79 8.20 -34.84
N ALA A 457 13.80 8.34 -35.66
CA ALA A 457 14.83 9.33 -35.52
C ALA A 457 14.14 10.70 -35.61
N ASP A 458 13.79 11.27 -34.45
CA ASP A 458 13.52 12.70 -34.41
C ASP A 458 14.82 13.41 -34.76
N GLY A 459 14.76 13.97 -35.96
CA GLY A 459 15.83 14.73 -36.53
C GLY A 459 16.25 15.87 -35.62
N GLU A 460 17.50 16.15 -35.66
CA GLU A 460 18.22 17.27 -35.10
C GLU A 460 17.32 18.47 -34.76
N LYS A 461 17.06 18.69 -33.46
CA LYS A 461 16.74 20.02 -32.97
C LYS A 461 17.76 20.40 -31.91
N GLU A 462 18.60 21.27 -32.35
CA GLU A 462 19.47 22.25 -31.68
C GLU A 462 19.98 21.85 -30.29
N GLY A 463 21.27 21.53 -30.31
CA GLY A 463 22.11 21.38 -29.15
C GLY A 463 22.04 22.61 -28.25
N ALA A 464 21.60 22.39 -27.02
CA ALA A 464 22.00 23.26 -25.94
C ALA A 464 23.50 23.06 -25.75
N VAL A 465 24.28 23.99 -26.31
CA VAL A 465 25.71 24.13 -26.09
C VAL A 465 25.89 24.33 -24.57
N ILE A 466 26.34 23.28 -23.88
CA ILE A 466 26.93 23.44 -22.56
C ILE A 466 28.26 24.16 -22.79
N SER A 467 28.26 25.46 -22.63
CA SER A 467 29.49 26.25 -22.67
C SER A 467 30.39 25.72 -21.54
N SER A 468 31.60 25.39 -21.91
CA SER A 468 32.69 25.02 -21.02
C SER A 468 32.94 26.13 -19.99
N ALA A 469 32.37 25.98 -18.79
CA ALA A 469 32.82 26.76 -17.67
C ALA A 469 34.09 26.13 -17.13
N ARG A 470 35.16 26.89 -17.23
CA ARG A 470 36.51 26.59 -16.77
C ARG A 470 36.49 26.21 -15.30
N LEU A 471 37.19 25.13 -15.00
CA LEU A 471 37.65 24.76 -13.65
C LEU A 471 38.49 25.90 -13.05
N TRP A 472 38.04 26.36 -11.87
CA TRP A 472 38.92 26.86 -10.79
C TRP A 472 38.52 26.19 -9.48
#